data_3c5f99e115d0f5cb51cc01ac0e8cc0af
#
_entry.id   3c5f99e115d0f5cb51cc01ac0e8cc0af
#
_cell.length_a   1.000
_cell.length_b   1.000
_cell.length_c   1.000
_cell.angle_alpha   90.00
_cell.angle_beta   90.00
_cell.angle_gamma   90.00
#
_symmetry.space_group_name_H-M   'P 1'
#
loop_
_entity.id
_entity.type
_entity.pdbx_description
1 polymer ?
#
loop_
_entity_poly.entity_id
_entity_poly.type
_entity_poly.pdbx_seq_one_letter_code
_entity_poly.pdbx_strand_id
1 'polypeptide(L)'
;MVHYPTQASEWSLEQKFADAKAAGFDGVIHPPHPETKALAAKYGLKLLGFVSSGKVSEFSELLQANKNCGIHHINVQLADEDTLTPEALGLALALIQEGKKLGVEPAIEVHRDTCTETPEKAYALADAYQKVTGELMPITWDFSHFAVVKHLAPANFIEKLLVRPDLIQRAQQFHFRPFNGHHCQIPVTDGKGNLTPELKDWLPFAEAVLKCWLEGNRGTNREIFVCPEMGPVTGGYNLSTLPNSWDDAKILRVEIDRVWKSLL
;
A
#
# COMPACT_ATOMS: atom_id res chain seq x y z
N MET A 1 -9.33 -4.74 8.06
CA MET A 1 -10.46 -5.08 8.98
C MET A 1 -9.98 -5.36 10.42
N VAL A 2 -8.98 -4.64 10.89
CA VAL A 2 -8.54 -4.74 12.30
C VAL A 2 -9.68 -4.22 13.18
N HIS A 3 -10.03 -4.97 14.23
CA HIS A 3 -11.11 -4.64 15.18
C HIS A 3 -12.48 -4.38 14.55
N TYR A 4 -12.80 -5.00 13.42
CA TYR A 4 -14.11 -4.87 12.80
C TYR A 4 -15.08 -5.97 13.30
N PRO A 5 -16.35 -5.66 13.58
CA PRO A 5 -16.97 -4.33 13.55
C PRO A 5 -16.60 -3.44 14.74
N THR A 6 -16.20 -4.00 15.87
CA THR A 6 -15.66 -3.30 17.05
C THR A 6 -14.61 -4.15 17.74
N GLN A 7 -13.77 -3.56 18.58
CA GLN A 7 -12.77 -4.29 19.35
C GLN A 7 -13.38 -5.38 20.27
N ALA A 8 -14.56 -5.09 20.83
CA ALA A 8 -15.24 -6.03 21.75
C ALA A 8 -15.94 -7.19 21.01
N SER A 9 -16.22 -7.06 19.72
CA SER A 9 -16.91 -8.05 18.89
C SER A 9 -16.21 -8.27 17.55
N GLU A 10 -14.88 -8.30 17.60
CA GLU A 10 -14.07 -8.46 16.40
C GLU A 10 -14.36 -9.78 15.69
N TRP A 11 -14.54 -9.69 14.37
CA TRP A 11 -14.70 -10.86 13.53
C TRP A 11 -13.49 -11.79 13.58
N SER A 12 -13.74 -13.10 13.51
CA SER A 12 -12.70 -14.09 13.27
C SER A 12 -11.99 -13.81 11.94
N LEU A 13 -10.77 -14.30 11.81
CA LEU A 13 -10.02 -14.17 10.56
C LEU A 13 -10.80 -14.76 9.38
N GLU A 14 -11.46 -15.90 9.58
CA GLU A 14 -12.30 -16.52 8.57
C GLU A 14 -13.47 -15.64 8.11
N GLN A 15 -14.17 -14.98 9.04
CA GLN A 15 -15.25 -14.04 8.70
C GLN A 15 -14.72 -12.85 7.87
N LYS A 16 -13.53 -12.33 8.22
CA LYS A 16 -12.86 -11.26 7.48
C LYS A 16 -12.53 -11.67 6.05
N PHE A 17 -12.02 -12.89 5.84
CA PHE A 17 -11.70 -13.41 4.50
C PHE A 17 -12.97 -13.67 3.69
N ALA A 18 -14.01 -14.25 4.30
CA ALA A 18 -15.29 -14.48 3.65
C ALA A 18 -15.93 -13.17 3.18
N ASP A 19 -15.92 -12.13 4.02
CA ASP A 19 -16.51 -10.84 3.67
C ASP A 19 -15.67 -10.07 2.63
N ALA A 20 -14.34 -10.17 2.68
CA ALA A 20 -13.48 -9.64 1.62
C ALA A 20 -13.81 -10.25 0.26
N LYS A 21 -14.01 -11.59 0.22
CA LYS A 21 -14.43 -12.26 -1.03
C LYS A 21 -15.83 -11.83 -1.45
N ALA A 22 -16.79 -11.79 -0.54
CA ALA A 22 -18.16 -11.37 -0.81
C ALA A 22 -18.23 -9.91 -1.30
N ALA A 23 -17.36 -9.04 -0.79
CA ALA A 23 -17.22 -7.65 -1.24
C ALA A 23 -16.49 -7.51 -2.59
N GLY A 24 -16.04 -8.62 -3.19
CA GLY A 24 -15.43 -8.65 -4.53
C GLY A 24 -13.95 -8.25 -4.56
N PHE A 25 -13.24 -8.34 -3.45
CA PHE A 25 -11.79 -8.20 -3.46
C PHE A 25 -11.12 -9.43 -4.10
N ASP A 26 -10.01 -9.23 -4.79
CA ASP A 26 -9.22 -10.29 -5.43
C ASP A 26 -8.16 -10.87 -4.49
N GLY A 27 -7.81 -10.15 -3.43
CA GLY A 27 -6.79 -10.56 -2.48
C GLY A 27 -6.85 -9.78 -1.17
N VAL A 28 -5.93 -10.14 -0.29
CA VAL A 28 -5.72 -9.51 1.01
C VAL A 28 -4.22 -9.35 1.30
N ILE A 29 -3.87 -8.29 2.03
CA ILE A 29 -2.54 -8.13 2.61
C ILE A 29 -2.60 -8.64 4.05
N HIS A 30 -1.71 -9.56 4.41
CA HIS A 30 -1.66 -10.11 5.75
C HIS A 30 -0.25 -10.64 6.07
N PRO A 31 0.21 -10.54 7.32
CA PRO A 31 1.42 -11.23 7.76
C PRO A 31 1.35 -12.74 7.49
N PRO A 32 2.47 -13.39 7.16
CA PRO A 32 2.48 -14.81 6.84
C PRO A 32 2.06 -15.66 8.04
N HIS A 33 1.02 -16.48 7.86
CA HIS A 33 0.56 -17.45 8.86
C HIS A 33 -0.13 -18.63 8.15
N PRO A 34 0.03 -19.89 8.65
CA PRO A 34 -0.60 -21.05 8.02
C PRO A 34 -2.12 -20.93 7.86
N GLU A 35 -2.82 -20.36 8.83
CA GLU A 35 -4.26 -20.11 8.76
C GLU A 35 -4.61 -19.16 7.63
N THR A 36 -3.86 -18.07 7.46
CA THR A 36 -4.04 -17.09 6.38
C THR A 36 -3.93 -17.76 5.01
N LYS A 37 -2.91 -18.61 4.84
CA LYS A 37 -2.73 -19.40 3.60
C LYS A 37 -3.94 -20.28 3.31
N ALA A 38 -4.41 -21.01 4.33
CA ALA A 38 -5.56 -21.92 4.18
C ALA A 38 -6.85 -21.14 3.84
N LEU A 39 -7.09 -20.01 4.48
CA LEU A 39 -8.26 -19.16 4.23
C LEU A 39 -8.20 -18.50 2.85
N ALA A 40 -7.04 -18.03 2.43
CA ALA A 40 -6.87 -17.47 1.08
C ALA A 40 -7.17 -18.51 0.00
N ALA A 41 -6.67 -19.74 0.17
CA ALA A 41 -6.98 -20.84 -0.73
C ALA A 41 -8.47 -21.19 -0.71
N LYS A 42 -9.10 -21.26 0.48
CA LYS A 42 -10.53 -21.56 0.65
C LYS A 42 -11.43 -20.57 -0.09
N TYR A 43 -11.10 -19.28 -0.03
CA TYR A 43 -11.92 -18.22 -0.64
C TYR A 43 -11.43 -17.79 -2.02
N GLY A 44 -10.34 -18.38 -2.54
CA GLY A 44 -9.77 -18.01 -3.83
C GLY A 44 -9.28 -16.55 -3.85
N LEU A 45 -8.61 -16.12 -2.78
CA LEU A 45 -8.03 -14.80 -2.64
C LEU A 45 -6.50 -14.86 -2.83
N LYS A 46 -5.94 -13.89 -3.55
CA LYS A 46 -4.48 -13.70 -3.60
C LYS A 46 -3.97 -13.22 -2.23
N LEU A 47 -2.79 -13.67 -1.83
CA LEU A 47 -2.10 -13.18 -0.64
C LEU A 47 -0.95 -12.25 -1.04
N LEU A 48 -0.92 -11.09 -0.42
CA LEU A 48 0.23 -10.19 -0.40
C LEU A 48 0.80 -10.17 1.01
N GLY A 49 2.13 -10.06 1.10
CA GLY A 49 2.83 -10.07 2.36
C GLY A 49 3.02 -8.68 2.95
N PHE A 50 3.33 -8.69 4.23
CA PHE A 50 3.74 -7.52 4.98
C PHE A 50 4.94 -7.85 5.88
N VAL A 51 5.94 -6.97 5.88
CA VAL A 51 7.13 -7.04 6.73
C VAL A 51 7.43 -5.65 7.27
N SER A 52 7.82 -5.55 8.53
CA SER A 52 8.40 -4.34 9.13
C SER A 52 9.70 -4.74 9.82
N SER A 53 10.82 -4.22 9.35
CA SER A 53 12.14 -4.48 9.96
C SER A 53 13.19 -3.47 9.49
N GLY A 54 14.12 -3.13 10.39
CA GLY A 54 15.35 -2.38 10.11
C GLY A 54 16.62 -3.21 10.27
N LYS A 55 16.54 -4.56 10.26
CA LYS A 55 17.69 -5.43 10.56
C LYS A 55 17.94 -6.45 9.47
N VAL A 56 19.12 -6.39 8.85
CA VAL A 56 19.56 -7.35 7.81
C VAL A 56 19.45 -8.80 8.30
N SER A 57 19.73 -9.07 9.59
CA SER A 57 19.68 -10.42 10.15
C SER A 57 18.28 -11.05 10.18
N GLU A 58 17.23 -10.25 10.08
CA GLU A 58 15.84 -10.71 10.12
C GLU A 58 15.28 -10.97 8.70
N PHE A 59 15.86 -10.38 7.65
CA PHE A 59 15.28 -10.40 6.31
C PHE A 59 15.07 -11.81 5.75
N SER A 60 16.06 -12.69 5.91
CA SER A 60 15.96 -14.06 5.38
C SER A 60 14.79 -14.83 6.00
N GLU A 61 14.62 -14.77 7.33
CA GLU A 61 13.54 -15.43 8.04
C GLU A 61 12.17 -14.85 7.66
N LEU A 62 12.04 -13.52 7.66
CA LEU A 62 10.79 -12.82 7.35
C LEU A 62 10.34 -13.08 5.90
N LEU A 63 11.25 -13.01 4.94
CA LEU A 63 10.93 -13.27 3.53
C LEU A 63 10.64 -14.76 3.28
N GLN A 64 11.37 -15.67 3.95
CA GLN A 64 11.12 -17.11 3.84
C GLN A 64 9.77 -17.50 4.43
N ALA A 65 9.32 -16.86 5.51
CA ALA A 65 8.00 -17.07 6.09
C ALA A 65 6.89 -16.69 5.08
N ASN A 66 7.04 -15.57 4.38
CA ASN A 66 6.14 -15.15 3.33
C ASN A 66 6.12 -16.17 2.17
N LYS A 67 7.29 -16.58 1.68
CA LYS A 67 7.42 -17.61 0.62
C LYS A 67 6.72 -18.92 1.01
N ASN A 68 6.88 -19.39 2.25
CA ASN A 68 6.25 -20.63 2.74
C ASN A 68 4.71 -20.56 2.73
N CYS A 69 4.15 -19.35 2.83
CA CYS A 69 2.73 -19.10 2.67
C CYS A 69 2.30 -18.94 1.19
N GLY A 70 3.22 -19.05 0.23
CA GLY A 70 2.93 -18.83 -1.20
C GLY A 70 2.80 -17.36 -1.57
N ILE A 71 3.28 -16.48 -0.72
CA ILE A 71 3.30 -15.03 -0.95
C ILE A 71 4.53 -14.69 -1.80
N HIS A 72 4.31 -13.94 -2.88
CA HIS A 72 5.37 -13.50 -3.78
C HIS A 72 5.65 -12.00 -3.64
N HIS A 73 4.63 -11.17 -3.62
CA HIS A 73 4.76 -9.72 -3.46
C HIS A 73 4.64 -9.33 -1.99
N ILE A 74 5.64 -8.61 -1.47
CA ILE A 74 5.75 -8.30 -0.05
C ILE A 74 5.92 -6.79 0.13
N ASN A 75 4.98 -6.17 0.82
CA ASN A 75 5.11 -4.79 1.27
C ASN A 75 6.07 -4.71 2.45
N VAL A 76 7.01 -3.76 2.44
CA VAL A 76 8.04 -3.65 3.47
C VAL A 76 8.12 -2.23 4.03
N GLN A 77 7.79 -2.07 5.30
CA GLN A 77 8.12 -0.89 6.08
C GLN A 77 9.55 -1.04 6.58
N LEU A 78 10.47 -0.26 5.97
CA LEU A 78 11.91 -0.41 6.17
C LEU A 78 12.44 0.59 7.19
N ALA A 79 13.04 0.07 8.26
CA ALA A 79 13.71 0.84 9.31
C ALA A 79 12.77 1.88 9.98
N ASP A 80 13.32 2.98 10.47
CA ASP A 80 12.62 4.05 11.15
C ASP A 80 12.88 5.42 10.50
N GLU A 81 12.22 6.45 11.03
CA GLU A 81 12.30 7.82 10.53
C GLU A 81 13.65 8.50 10.79
N ASP A 82 14.43 8.00 11.74
CA ASP A 82 15.78 8.53 12.05
C ASP A 82 16.86 7.90 11.16
N THR A 83 16.54 6.82 10.44
CA THR A 83 17.48 6.13 9.56
C THR A 83 17.88 7.01 8.37
N LEU A 84 19.17 7.26 8.24
CA LEU A 84 19.72 8.10 7.17
C LEU A 84 19.86 7.34 5.85
N THR A 85 19.83 8.06 4.72
CA THR A 85 19.90 7.47 3.37
C THR A 85 21.04 6.46 3.15
N PRO A 86 22.29 6.67 3.63
CA PRO A 86 23.36 5.67 3.43
C PRO A 86 23.07 4.34 4.14
N GLU A 87 22.51 4.37 5.34
CA GLU A 87 22.12 3.19 6.10
C GLU A 87 20.90 2.51 5.46
N ALA A 88 19.86 3.28 5.15
CA ALA A 88 18.67 2.82 4.44
C ALA A 88 19.03 2.14 3.11
N LEU A 89 20.02 2.66 2.37
CA LEU A 89 20.54 2.04 1.14
C LEU A 89 21.12 0.66 1.40
N GLY A 90 21.94 0.50 2.45
CA GLY A 90 22.50 -0.80 2.85
C GLY A 90 21.40 -1.81 3.16
N LEU A 91 20.37 -1.40 3.90
CA LEU A 91 19.20 -2.22 4.22
C LEU A 91 18.40 -2.59 2.97
N ALA A 92 18.11 -1.62 2.09
CA ALA A 92 17.37 -1.84 0.85
C ALA A 92 18.08 -2.83 -0.09
N LEU A 93 19.41 -2.68 -0.25
CA LEU A 93 20.23 -3.59 -1.06
C LEU A 93 20.19 -5.02 -0.50
N ALA A 94 20.38 -5.19 0.80
CA ALA A 94 20.33 -6.50 1.46
C ALA A 94 18.94 -7.15 1.34
N LEU A 95 17.87 -6.40 1.59
CA LEU A 95 16.48 -6.87 1.49
C LEU A 95 16.15 -7.36 0.08
N ILE A 96 16.43 -6.55 -0.94
CA ILE A 96 16.08 -6.87 -2.32
C ILE A 96 16.94 -8.01 -2.84
N GLN A 97 18.22 -8.07 -2.45
CA GLN A 97 19.09 -9.19 -2.80
C GLN A 97 18.59 -10.51 -2.18
N GLU A 98 18.13 -10.48 -0.92
CA GLU A 98 17.57 -11.65 -0.27
C GLU A 98 16.25 -12.07 -0.92
N GLY A 99 15.41 -11.13 -1.29
CA GLY A 99 14.19 -11.40 -2.08
C GLY A 99 14.52 -12.10 -3.40
N LYS A 100 15.51 -11.63 -4.16
CA LYS A 100 15.97 -12.26 -5.40
C LYS A 100 16.43 -13.71 -5.18
N LYS A 101 17.19 -13.99 -4.11
CA LYS A 101 17.62 -15.37 -3.76
C LYS A 101 16.45 -16.28 -3.43
N LEU A 102 15.45 -15.78 -2.73
CA LEU A 102 14.29 -16.53 -2.32
C LEU A 102 13.22 -16.63 -3.41
N GLY A 103 13.30 -15.84 -4.46
CA GLY A 103 12.28 -15.77 -5.52
C GLY A 103 10.99 -15.09 -5.05
N VAL A 104 11.11 -14.08 -4.19
CA VAL A 104 10.02 -13.19 -3.76
C VAL A 104 10.38 -11.75 -4.09
N GLU A 105 9.38 -10.87 -4.14
CA GLU A 105 9.53 -9.49 -4.56
C GLU A 105 9.16 -8.52 -3.43
N PRO A 106 10.11 -8.18 -2.53
CA PRO A 106 9.90 -7.12 -1.56
C PRO A 106 9.89 -5.75 -2.24
N ALA A 107 8.96 -4.89 -1.86
CA ALA A 107 8.87 -3.49 -2.27
C ALA A 107 8.81 -2.59 -1.04
N ILE A 108 9.63 -1.54 -1.03
CA ILE A 108 9.76 -0.63 0.12
C ILE A 108 8.59 0.34 0.09
N GLU A 109 7.83 0.38 1.17
CA GLU A 109 6.67 1.26 1.30
C GLU A 109 7.08 2.70 1.57
N VAL A 110 6.42 3.63 0.93
CA VAL A 110 6.38 5.02 1.36
C VAL A 110 5.45 5.11 2.56
N HIS A 111 6.03 5.24 3.76
CA HIS A 111 5.26 5.23 4.99
C HIS A 111 5.88 6.16 6.05
N ARG A 112 5.02 6.78 6.89
CA ARG A 112 5.46 7.49 8.09
C ARG A 112 6.22 6.55 9.02
N ASP A 113 7.01 7.10 9.91
CA ASP A 113 7.79 6.36 10.90
C ASP A 113 8.78 5.34 10.26
N THR A 114 9.19 5.58 8.99
CA THR A 114 10.17 4.75 8.26
C THR A 114 11.21 5.61 7.55
N CYS A 115 12.22 4.99 6.98
CA CYS A 115 13.27 5.68 6.22
C CYS A 115 12.76 6.34 4.92
N THR A 116 11.48 6.18 4.56
CA THR A 116 10.83 6.77 3.37
C THR A 116 9.72 7.77 3.72
N GLU A 117 9.63 8.23 4.96
CA GLU A 117 8.50 9.02 5.45
C GLU A 117 8.27 10.35 4.70
N THR A 118 9.31 10.93 4.09
CA THR A 118 9.19 12.16 3.30
C THR A 118 9.60 11.94 1.85
N PRO A 119 9.09 12.76 0.90
CA PRO A 119 9.50 12.68 -0.50
C PRO A 119 11.02 12.75 -0.67
N GLU A 120 11.68 13.64 0.08
CA GLU A 120 13.12 13.84 0.01
C GLU A 120 13.88 12.57 0.38
N LYS A 121 13.49 11.90 1.49
CA LYS A 121 14.12 10.65 1.93
C LYS A 121 13.87 9.53 0.93
N ALA A 122 12.62 9.34 0.51
CA ALA A 122 12.24 8.28 -0.41
C ALA A 122 12.94 8.42 -1.77
N TYR A 123 12.98 9.63 -2.33
CA TYR A 123 13.64 9.86 -3.61
C TYR A 123 15.17 9.79 -3.51
N ALA A 124 15.76 10.31 -2.43
CA ALA A 124 17.20 10.17 -2.22
C ALA A 124 17.62 8.69 -2.10
N LEU A 125 16.83 7.87 -1.41
CA LEU A 125 17.06 6.44 -1.31
C LEU A 125 16.90 5.74 -2.68
N ALA A 126 15.85 6.06 -3.43
CA ALA A 126 15.62 5.49 -4.76
C ALA A 126 16.74 5.85 -5.75
N ASP A 127 17.22 7.10 -5.73
CA ASP A 127 18.32 7.56 -6.58
C ASP A 127 19.64 6.89 -6.19
N ALA A 128 19.92 6.77 -4.89
CA ALA A 128 21.09 6.07 -4.39
C ALA A 128 21.07 4.58 -4.77
N TYR A 129 19.90 3.93 -4.65
CA TYR A 129 19.71 2.54 -5.07
C TYR A 129 19.97 2.37 -6.57
N GLN A 130 19.35 3.21 -7.41
CA GLN A 130 19.53 3.16 -8.86
C GLN A 130 20.98 3.41 -9.27
N LYS A 131 21.67 4.33 -8.60
CA LYS A 131 23.09 4.62 -8.86
C LYS A 131 23.99 3.41 -8.62
N VAL A 132 23.68 2.60 -7.60
CA VAL A 132 24.50 1.42 -7.24
C VAL A 132 24.14 0.20 -8.09
N THR A 133 22.86 -0.01 -8.37
CA THR A 133 22.37 -1.25 -9.00
C THR A 133 22.13 -1.12 -10.51
N GLY A 134 21.91 0.09 -11.02
CA GLY A 134 21.39 0.34 -12.36
C GLY A 134 19.89 0.07 -12.51
N GLU A 135 19.20 -0.40 -11.46
CA GLU A 135 17.79 -0.75 -11.47
C GLU A 135 16.97 0.27 -10.69
N LEU A 136 15.69 0.47 -11.07
CA LEU A 136 14.76 1.25 -10.27
C LEU A 136 14.41 0.48 -8.99
N MET A 137 14.39 1.19 -7.86
CA MET A 137 14.00 0.62 -6.58
C MET A 137 12.52 0.19 -6.60
N PRO A 138 12.18 -1.04 -6.17
CA PRO A 138 10.78 -1.44 -6.02
C PRO A 138 10.15 -0.69 -4.86
N ILE A 139 9.05 0.02 -5.15
CA ILE A 139 8.32 0.86 -4.18
C ILE A 139 6.86 0.43 -4.13
N THR A 140 6.32 0.35 -2.92
CA THR A 140 4.89 0.40 -2.63
C THR A 140 4.51 1.84 -2.31
N TRP A 141 3.51 2.38 -2.99
CA TRP A 141 3.13 3.78 -2.83
C TRP A 141 1.93 3.96 -1.91
N ASP A 142 2.14 4.62 -0.76
CA ASP A 142 1.11 5.33 -0.01
C ASP A 142 1.37 6.84 -0.07
N PHE A 143 0.74 7.50 -1.00
CA PHE A 143 0.90 8.94 -1.22
C PHE A 143 0.31 9.80 -0.10
N SER A 144 -0.54 9.23 0.77
CA SER A 144 -1.16 9.96 1.88
C SER A 144 -0.12 10.55 2.83
N HIS A 145 0.98 9.82 3.04
CA HIS A 145 2.07 10.27 3.91
C HIS A 145 2.76 11.52 3.34
N PHE A 146 3.06 11.51 2.05
CA PHE A 146 3.67 12.67 1.39
C PHE A 146 2.74 13.88 1.37
N ALA A 147 1.47 13.68 1.10
CA ALA A 147 0.50 14.76 1.03
C ALA A 147 0.37 15.50 2.37
N VAL A 148 0.35 14.76 3.50
CA VAL A 148 0.27 15.34 4.84
C VAL A 148 1.56 16.06 5.21
N VAL A 149 2.72 15.43 5.00
CA VAL A 149 4.03 16.04 5.31
C VAL A 149 4.24 17.35 4.54
N LYS A 150 3.71 17.44 3.32
CA LYS A 150 3.82 18.63 2.46
C LYS A 150 2.64 19.58 2.53
N HIS A 151 1.62 19.29 3.34
CA HIS A 151 0.40 20.11 3.46
C HIS A 151 -0.23 20.43 2.09
N LEU A 152 -0.35 19.43 1.21
CA LEU A 152 -0.77 19.66 -0.17
C LEU A 152 -2.28 19.92 -0.27
N ALA A 153 -2.64 20.96 -1.02
CA ALA A 153 -4.02 21.16 -1.44
C ALA A 153 -4.39 20.17 -2.58
N PRO A 154 -5.68 19.74 -2.71
CA PRO A 154 -6.10 18.81 -3.76
C PRO A 154 -5.71 19.22 -5.17
N ALA A 155 -5.76 20.50 -5.49
CA ALA A 155 -5.34 21.04 -6.79
C ALA A 155 -3.87 20.79 -7.14
N ASN A 156 -3.04 20.47 -6.14
CA ASN A 156 -1.60 20.27 -6.32
C ASN A 156 -1.18 18.79 -6.27
N PHE A 157 -2.10 17.86 -6.00
CA PHE A 157 -1.75 16.44 -5.82
C PHE A 157 -1.02 15.87 -7.04
N ILE A 158 -1.56 16.04 -8.23
CA ILE A 158 -0.97 15.49 -9.47
C ILE A 158 0.43 16.09 -9.69
N GLU A 159 0.55 17.42 -9.66
CA GLU A 159 1.82 18.11 -9.91
C GLU A 159 2.91 17.72 -8.89
N LYS A 160 2.55 17.60 -7.61
CA LYS A 160 3.53 17.42 -6.54
C LYS A 160 3.82 15.96 -6.17
N LEU A 161 2.92 15.04 -6.49
CA LEU A 161 3.07 13.63 -6.10
C LEU A 161 3.49 12.71 -7.27
N LEU A 162 3.23 13.11 -8.53
CA LEU A 162 3.62 12.31 -9.69
C LEU A 162 4.96 12.74 -10.31
N VAL A 163 5.88 13.25 -9.50
CA VAL A 163 7.18 13.77 -9.98
C VAL A 163 8.18 12.69 -10.38
N ARG A 164 7.91 11.41 -10.04
CA ARG A 164 8.73 10.26 -10.40
C ARG A 164 7.89 9.20 -11.13
N PRO A 165 7.46 9.49 -12.38
CA PRO A 165 6.64 8.56 -13.16
C PRO A 165 7.37 7.22 -13.41
N ASP A 166 8.69 7.21 -13.52
CA ASP A 166 9.52 6.02 -13.64
C ASP A 166 9.32 5.04 -12.46
N LEU A 167 9.33 5.54 -11.23
CA LEU A 167 9.11 4.74 -10.03
C LEU A 167 7.64 4.31 -9.89
N ILE A 168 6.68 5.16 -10.29
CA ILE A 168 5.26 4.82 -10.31
C ILE A 168 5.01 3.68 -11.30
N GLN A 169 5.56 3.75 -12.50
CA GLN A 169 5.44 2.72 -13.52
C GLN A 169 6.11 1.39 -13.10
N ARG A 170 7.15 1.46 -12.28
CA ARG A 170 7.83 0.28 -11.72
C ARG A 170 7.05 -0.37 -10.57
N ALA A 171 6.12 0.35 -9.93
CA ALA A 171 5.39 -0.13 -8.76
C ALA A 171 4.67 -1.45 -9.01
N GLN A 172 4.54 -2.24 -7.95
CA GLN A 172 3.75 -3.47 -7.91
C GLN A 172 2.51 -3.32 -7.04
N GLN A 173 2.49 -2.30 -6.19
CA GLN A 173 1.43 -2.09 -5.23
C GLN A 173 1.21 -0.60 -4.96
N PHE A 174 -0.07 -0.23 -4.89
CA PHE A 174 -0.54 1.06 -4.37
C PHE A 174 -1.40 0.82 -3.14
N HIS A 175 -1.09 1.53 -2.05
CA HIS A 175 -1.99 1.72 -0.93
C HIS A 175 -2.81 2.96 -1.22
N PHE A 176 -4.04 2.76 -1.69
CA PHE A 176 -4.96 3.84 -2.01
C PHE A 176 -5.81 4.14 -0.79
N ARG A 177 -5.32 5.07 0.00
CA ARG A 177 -6.01 5.70 1.12
C ARG A 177 -6.36 7.12 0.68
N PRO A 178 -7.66 7.49 0.59
CA PRO A 178 -8.03 8.86 0.28
C PRO A 178 -7.52 9.80 1.38
N PHE A 179 -6.95 10.92 0.97
CA PHE A 179 -6.28 11.87 1.85
C PHE A 179 -6.54 13.32 1.44
N ASN A 180 -6.20 14.24 2.33
CA ASN A 180 -5.95 15.64 2.01
C ASN A 180 -4.66 16.11 2.67
N GLY A 181 -4.30 17.40 2.58
CA GLY A 181 -3.03 17.89 3.12
C GLY A 181 -2.96 17.94 4.66
N HIS A 182 -4.02 17.59 5.36
CA HIS A 182 -4.08 17.60 6.83
C HIS A 182 -4.45 16.24 7.42
N HIS A 183 -4.98 15.33 6.61
CA HIS A 183 -5.45 14.02 7.05
C HIS A 183 -4.94 12.95 6.07
N CYS A 184 -4.18 12.00 6.57
CA CYS A 184 -3.74 10.84 5.77
C CYS A 184 -4.90 9.90 5.41
N GLN A 185 -6.05 10.03 6.08
CA GLN A 185 -7.28 9.32 5.77
C GLN A 185 -8.46 10.28 5.88
N ILE A 186 -9.25 10.36 4.82
CA ILE A 186 -10.55 11.04 4.79
C ILE A 186 -11.66 10.01 4.60
N PRO A 187 -12.90 10.29 5.04
CA PRO A 187 -14.03 9.38 4.83
C PRO A 187 -14.37 9.28 3.34
N VAL A 188 -14.70 8.07 2.91
CA VAL A 188 -15.18 7.79 1.55
C VAL A 188 -16.63 8.20 1.41
N THR A 189 -17.43 7.93 2.46
CA THR A 189 -18.86 8.24 2.48
C THR A 189 -19.24 9.12 3.68
N ASP A 190 -20.42 9.70 3.60
CA ASP A 190 -21.05 10.46 4.68
C ASP A 190 -21.76 9.57 5.72
N GLY A 191 -21.58 8.25 5.67
CA GLY A 191 -22.27 7.27 6.49
C GLY A 191 -23.72 7.01 6.07
N LYS A 192 -24.21 7.68 5.01
CA LYS A 192 -25.55 7.46 4.40
C LYS A 192 -25.45 6.91 2.98
N GLY A 193 -24.23 6.58 2.54
CA GLY A 193 -23.96 6.02 1.23
C GLY A 193 -23.63 7.05 0.13
N ASN A 194 -23.61 8.35 0.45
CA ASN A 194 -23.16 9.35 -0.52
C ASN A 194 -21.64 9.53 -0.44
N LEU A 195 -20.98 9.64 -1.59
CA LEU A 195 -19.56 9.96 -1.65
C LEU A 195 -19.29 11.37 -1.13
N THR A 196 -18.27 11.51 -0.29
CA THR A 196 -17.87 12.81 0.25
C THR A 196 -17.32 13.73 -0.84
N PRO A 197 -17.42 15.07 -0.67
CA PRO A 197 -16.72 16.01 -1.54
C PRO A 197 -15.22 15.77 -1.58
N GLU A 198 -14.60 15.46 -0.44
CA GLU A 198 -13.17 15.21 -0.30
C GLU A 198 -12.72 13.99 -1.11
N LEU A 199 -13.50 12.92 -1.15
CA LEU A 199 -13.23 11.79 -2.03
C LEU A 199 -13.29 12.20 -3.50
N LYS A 200 -14.29 12.99 -3.88
CA LYS A 200 -14.43 13.49 -5.26
C LYS A 200 -13.25 14.35 -5.70
N ASP A 201 -12.67 15.11 -4.78
CA ASP A 201 -11.44 15.89 -5.03
C ASP A 201 -10.21 14.98 -5.15
N TRP A 202 -10.18 13.82 -4.47
CA TRP A 202 -9.08 12.86 -4.50
C TRP A 202 -9.11 11.93 -5.73
N LEU A 203 -10.28 11.55 -6.24
CA LEU A 203 -10.41 10.57 -7.34
C LEU A 203 -9.64 10.95 -8.62
N PRO A 204 -9.56 12.23 -9.05
CA PRO A 204 -8.72 12.61 -10.20
C PRO A 204 -7.23 12.30 -10.00
N PHE A 205 -6.73 12.39 -8.77
CA PHE A 205 -5.37 11.98 -8.44
C PHE A 205 -5.18 10.46 -8.58
N ALA A 206 -6.11 9.66 -8.04
CA ALA A 206 -6.08 8.21 -8.19
C ALA A 206 -6.10 7.78 -9.66
N GLU A 207 -6.92 8.43 -10.48
CA GLU A 207 -6.96 8.23 -11.93
C GLU A 207 -5.62 8.54 -12.58
N ALA A 208 -4.99 9.66 -12.22
CA ALA A 208 -3.70 10.06 -12.78
C ALA A 208 -2.57 9.06 -12.41
N VAL A 209 -2.57 8.53 -11.19
CA VAL A 209 -1.62 7.48 -10.75
C VAL A 209 -1.80 6.21 -11.57
N LEU A 210 -3.04 5.71 -11.69
CA LEU A 210 -3.34 4.50 -12.45
C LEU A 210 -3.02 4.65 -13.94
N LYS A 211 -3.34 5.82 -14.51
CA LYS A 211 -2.98 6.16 -15.90
C LYS A 211 -1.47 6.17 -16.10
N CYS A 212 -0.72 6.81 -15.20
CA CYS A 212 0.75 6.84 -15.24
C CYS A 212 1.32 5.41 -15.22
N TRP A 213 0.81 4.54 -14.34
CA TRP A 213 1.24 3.15 -14.29
C TRP A 213 0.94 2.41 -15.59
N LEU A 214 -0.27 2.55 -16.15
CA LEU A 214 -0.68 1.95 -17.41
C LEU A 214 0.19 2.38 -18.58
N GLU A 215 0.58 3.65 -18.65
CA GLU A 215 1.43 4.18 -19.73
C GLU A 215 2.78 3.45 -19.83
N GLY A 216 3.37 3.08 -18.69
CA GLY A 216 4.63 2.31 -18.64
C GLY A 216 4.46 0.79 -18.78
N ASN A 217 3.22 0.27 -18.73
CA ASN A 217 2.97 -1.17 -18.66
C ASN A 217 2.03 -1.71 -19.76
N ARG A 218 1.57 -0.87 -20.69
CA ARG A 218 0.75 -1.31 -21.84
C ARG A 218 1.48 -2.38 -22.64
N GLY A 219 0.78 -3.49 -22.93
CA GLY A 219 1.33 -4.61 -23.67
C GLY A 219 2.25 -5.53 -22.89
N THR A 220 2.36 -5.33 -21.59
CA THR A 220 3.05 -6.26 -20.67
C THR A 220 2.03 -7.15 -19.94
N ASN A 221 2.52 -8.22 -19.32
CA ASN A 221 1.71 -9.09 -18.45
C ASN A 221 1.85 -8.70 -16.96
N ARG A 222 2.30 -7.47 -16.67
CA ARG A 222 2.44 -7.03 -15.28
C ARG A 222 1.08 -6.75 -14.66
N GLU A 223 0.92 -7.20 -13.43
CA GLU A 223 -0.21 -6.87 -12.57
C GLU A 223 0.16 -5.73 -11.61
N ILE A 224 -0.82 -4.93 -11.23
CA ILE A 224 -0.73 -3.98 -10.14
C ILE A 224 -1.73 -4.37 -9.05
N PHE A 225 -1.28 -4.37 -7.82
CA PHE A 225 -2.15 -4.58 -6.67
C PHE A 225 -2.54 -3.21 -6.09
N VAL A 226 -3.84 -2.97 -5.99
CA VAL A 226 -4.37 -1.74 -5.40
C VAL A 226 -5.11 -2.10 -4.12
N CYS A 227 -4.58 -1.66 -2.99
CA CYS A 227 -5.18 -1.86 -1.68
C CYS A 227 -5.97 -0.61 -1.28
N PRO A 228 -7.31 -0.67 -1.17
CA PRO A 228 -8.08 0.35 -0.47
C PRO A 228 -7.75 0.31 1.02
N GLU A 229 -6.70 0.98 1.43
CA GLU A 229 -6.18 0.93 2.78
C GLU A 229 -6.89 1.92 3.70
N MET A 230 -7.88 1.44 4.43
CA MET A 230 -8.61 2.24 5.40
C MET A 230 -8.30 1.75 6.82
N GLY A 231 -7.55 2.57 7.56
CA GLY A 231 -7.14 2.27 8.93
C GLY A 231 -8.28 2.44 9.95
N PRO A 232 -8.25 1.71 11.08
CA PRO A 232 -9.27 1.78 12.13
C PRO A 232 -9.09 2.98 13.04
N VAL A 233 -10.09 3.24 13.90
CA VAL A 233 -10.02 4.22 14.99
C VAL A 233 -8.86 3.88 15.95
N THR A 234 -8.65 2.59 16.22
CA THR A 234 -7.60 2.07 17.07
C THR A 234 -6.25 2.26 16.42
N GLY A 235 -5.66 3.07 16.07
CA GLY A 235 -4.40 3.35 15.37
C GLY A 235 -4.36 4.80 14.91
N GLY A 236 -5.43 5.54 15.21
CA GLY A 236 -5.50 6.97 14.96
C GLY A 236 -5.74 7.37 13.50
N TYR A 237 -6.03 6.40 12.62
CA TYR A 237 -6.33 6.71 11.22
C TYR A 237 -7.77 7.18 11.01
N ASN A 238 -8.71 6.67 11.80
CA ASN A 238 -10.11 7.06 11.73
C ASN A 238 -10.57 7.71 13.04
N LEU A 239 -11.71 8.38 12.99
CA LEU A 239 -12.37 8.97 14.16
C LEU A 239 -13.66 8.22 14.46
N SER A 240 -14.05 8.18 15.75
CA SER A 240 -15.25 7.47 16.19
C SER A 240 -16.57 8.05 15.64
N THR A 241 -16.52 9.26 15.12
CA THR A 241 -17.64 9.97 14.50
C THR A 241 -17.76 9.79 13.01
N LEU A 242 -16.75 9.15 12.38
CA LEU A 242 -16.73 8.89 10.94
C LEU A 242 -17.30 7.50 10.63
N PRO A 243 -17.66 7.24 9.36
CA PRO A 243 -18.09 5.91 8.91
C PRO A 243 -17.05 4.84 9.24
N ASN A 244 -17.50 3.59 9.34
CA ASN A 244 -16.59 2.48 9.59
C ASN A 244 -15.62 2.30 8.41
N SER A 245 -14.35 2.14 8.72
CA SER A 245 -13.27 2.02 7.72
C SER A 245 -13.47 0.87 6.74
N TRP A 246 -14.03 -0.26 7.21
CA TRP A 246 -14.26 -1.39 6.32
C TRP A 246 -15.42 -1.14 5.35
N ASP A 247 -16.49 -0.48 5.79
CA ASP A 247 -17.60 -0.11 4.92
C ASP A 247 -17.14 0.90 3.86
N ASP A 248 -16.33 1.88 4.26
CA ASP A 248 -15.70 2.83 3.34
C ASP A 248 -14.72 2.14 2.38
N ALA A 249 -13.93 1.15 2.82
CA ALA A 249 -13.03 0.40 1.97
C ALA A 249 -13.75 -0.38 0.86
N LYS A 250 -14.93 -0.93 1.15
CA LYS A 250 -15.77 -1.60 0.13
C LYS A 250 -16.24 -0.64 -0.95
N ILE A 251 -16.67 0.56 -0.57
CA ILE A 251 -17.09 1.59 -1.54
C ILE A 251 -15.90 2.12 -2.32
N LEU A 252 -14.78 2.38 -1.64
CA LEU A 252 -13.55 2.83 -2.29
C LEU A 252 -13.07 1.83 -3.35
N ARG A 253 -13.13 0.53 -3.06
CA ARG A 253 -12.83 -0.51 -4.05
C ARG A 253 -13.68 -0.37 -5.32
N VAL A 254 -14.99 -0.12 -5.15
CA VAL A 254 -15.91 0.05 -6.30
C VAL A 254 -15.52 1.29 -7.12
N GLU A 255 -15.20 2.40 -6.47
CA GLU A 255 -14.79 3.63 -7.17
C GLU A 255 -13.45 3.47 -7.88
N ILE A 256 -12.46 2.80 -7.26
CA ILE A 256 -11.18 2.48 -7.91
C ILE A 256 -11.38 1.57 -9.13
N ASP A 257 -12.22 0.54 -9.02
CA ASP A 257 -12.55 -0.36 -10.13
C ASP A 257 -13.23 0.41 -11.29
N ARG A 258 -14.12 1.35 -10.96
CA ARG A 258 -14.76 2.24 -11.95
C ARG A 258 -13.72 3.10 -12.68
N VAL A 259 -12.80 3.72 -11.93
CA VAL A 259 -11.70 4.51 -12.51
C VAL A 259 -10.82 3.63 -13.38
N TRP A 260 -10.41 2.45 -12.90
CA TRP A 260 -9.59 1.52 -13.66
C TRP A 260 -10.22 1.14 -14.99
N LYS A 261 -11.50 0.75 -14.97
CA LYS A 261 -12.24 0.39 -16.19
C LYS A 261 -12.38 1.52 -17.18
N SER A 262 -12.40 2.75 -16.74
CA SER A 262 -12.47 3.93 -17.66
C SER A 262 -11.13 4.20 -18.37
N LEU A 263 -10.02 3.63 -17.90
CA LEU A 263 -8.68 3.82 -18.48
C LEU A 263 -8.30 2.72 -19.50
N LEU A 264 -9.04 1.59 -19.49
CA LEU A 264 -8.82 0.45 -20.39
C LEU A 264 -9.50 0.66 -21.74
#